data_17d27a0e37158819cce71875d36363b3
#
_entry.id   17d27a0e37158819cce71875d36363b3
#
_cell.length_a   1.000
_cell.length_b   1.000
_cell.length_c   1.000
_cell.angle_alpha   90.00
_cell.angle_beta   90.00
_cell.angle_gamma   90.00
#
_symmetry.space_group_name_H-M   'P 1'
#
loop_
_entity.id
_entity.type
_entity.pdbx_description
1 polymer ?
#
loop_
_entity_poly.entity_id
_entity_poly.type
_entity_poly.pdbx_seq_one_letter_code
_entity_poly.pdbx_strand_id
1 'polypeptide(L)'
;MDEEQYLYQSAINNLKADVYFESDDIKIKLQKAIATLPEKQQLVFNMKYFEELKYREIAEILGGSVGSLKASYHHAQKKIEAHLTNND
;
A
#
# COMPACT_ATOMS: atom_id res chain seq x y z
N MET A 1 -6.75 -12.19 -10.78
CA MET A 1 -6.95 -11.43 -9.55
C MET A 1 -8.26 -11.88 -8.94
N ASP A 2 -8.25 -12.23 -7.65
CA ASP A 2 -9.47 -12.67 -7.05
C ASP A 2 -10.33 -11.49 -6.63
N GLU A 3 -11.52 -11.77 -6.14
CA GLU A 3 -12.46 -10.71 -5.82
C GLU A 3 -11.97 -9.79 -4.72
N GLU A 4 -11.31 -10.34 -3.71
CA GLU A 4 -10.81 -9.52 -2.64
C GLU A 4 -9.74 -8.57 -3.14
N GLN A 5 -8.85 -9.05 -4.00
CA GLN A 5 -7.82 -8.20 -4.53
C GLN A 5 -8.39 -7.10 -5.41
N TYR A 6 -9.45 -7.44 -6.13
CA TYR A 6 -10.10 -6.44 -6.96
C TYR A 6 -10.70 -5.33 -6.10
N LEU A 7 -11.39 -5.70 -5.03
CA LEU A 7 -12.01 -4.69 -4.16
C LEU A 7 -10.96 -3.84 -3.46
N TYR A 8 -9.89 -4.47 -3.00
CA TYR A 8 -8.81 -3.75 -2.37
C TYR A 8 -8.18 -2.77 -3.34
N GLN A 9 -7.90 -3.22 -4.56
CA GLN A 9 -7.28 -2.38 -5.56
C GLN A 9 -8.20 -1.23 -5.99
N SER A 10 -9.48 -1.50 -6.07
CA SER A 10 -10.45 -0.47 -6.42
C SER A 10 -10.50 0.62 -5.36
N ALA A 11 -10.49 0.22 -4.08
CA ALA A 11 -10.53 1.19 -3.00
C ALA A 11 -9.29 2.08 -3.05
N ILE A 12 -8.13 1.49 -3.28
CA ILE A 12 -6.90 2.26 -3.33
C ILE A 12 -6.88 3.17 -4.55
N ASN A 13 -7.35 2.67 -5.68
CA ASN A 13 -7.39 3.47 -6.89
C ASN A 13 -8.33 4.65 -6.74
N ASN A 14 -9.43 4.46 -6.05
CA ASN A 14 -10.35 5.56 -5.81
C ASN A 14 -9.71 6.62 -4.94
N LEU A 15 -8.91 6.23 -3.97
CA LEU A 15 -8.22 7.21 -3.15
C LEU A 15 -7.25 8.04 -3.98
N LYS A 16 -6.60 7.41 -4.96
CA LYS A 16 -5.67 8.13 -5.80
C LYS A 16 -6.38 9.04 -6.79
N ALA A 17 -7.46 8.55 -7.35
CA ALA A 17 -8.13 9.29 -8.40
C ALA A 17 -9.06 10.36 -7.90
N ASP A 18 -9.66 10.14 -6.78
CA ASP A 18 -10.63 11.04 -6.35
C ASP A 18 -10.63 11.18 -4.92
N VAL A 19 -10.44 12.31 -4.47
CA VAL A 19 -10.32 12.49 -3.14
C VAL A 19 -11.48 12.98 -2.45
N TYR A 20 -12.63 13.16 -3.09
CA TYR A 20 -13.64 13.59 -2.34
C TYR A 20 -14.50 12.60 -1.94
N PHE A 21 -14.90 12.84 -1.06
CA PHE A 21 -15.89 12.39 -0.66
C PHE A 21 -16.03 11.31 0.12
N GLU A 22 -16.86 10.61 0.11
CA GLU A 22 -17.15 9.55 0.95
C GLU A 22 -16.02 8.69 1.14
N SER A 23 -15.01 8.93 0.46
CA SER A 23 -13.86 8.12 0.59
C SER A 23 -13.03 8.51 1.81
N ASP A 24 -13.44 9.48 2.59
CA ASP A 24 -12.68 9.83 3.78
C ASP A 24 -12.51 8.65 4.73
N ASP A 25 -13.53 7.84 4.89
CA ASP A 25 -13.41 6.67 5.75
C ASP A 25 -12.38 5.70 5.23
N ILE A 26 -12.35 5.51 3.93
CA ILE A 26 -11.37 4.59 3.31
C ILE A 26 -9.97 5.17 3.46
N LYS A 27 -9.85 6.49 3.31
CA LYS A 27 -8.57 7.12 3.47
C LYS A 27 -8.03 6.92 4.87
N ILE A 28 -8.87 7.13 5.87
CA ILE A 28 -8.47 6.96 7.25
C ILE A 28 -8.08 5.52 7.51
N LYS A 29 -8.85 4.57 6.99
CA LYS A 29 -8.55 3.17 7.18
C LYS A 29 -7.23 2.79 6.53
N LEU A 30 -6.98 3.32 5.34
CA LEU A 30 -5.74 3.05 4.64
C LEU A 30 -4.56 3.61 5.42
N GLN A 31 -4.67 4.84 5.91
CA GLN A 31 -3.60 5.44 6.69
C GLN A 31 -3.33 4.66 7.97
N LYS A 32 -4.38 4.19 8.63
CA LYS A 32 -4.22 3.39 9.83
C LYS A 32 -3.55 2.07 9.50
N ALA A 33 -3.93 1.46 8.40
CA ALA A 33 -3.33 0.20 7.99
C ALA A 33 -1.84 0.38 7.71
N ILE A 34 -1.48 1.45 7.02
CA ILE A 34 -0.09 1.72 6.72
C ILE A 34 0.69 1.93 8.02
N ALA A 35 0.08 2.62 8.97
CA ALA A 35 0.75 2.90 10.23
C ALA A 35 1.06 1.65 11.05
N THR A 36 0.38 0.54 10.78
CA THR A 36 0.66 -0.70 11.50
C THR A 36 1.83 -1.47 10.91
N LEU A 37 2.34 -1.06 9.75
CA LEU A 37 3.42 -1.79 9.11
C LEU A 37 4.77 -1.48 9.74
N PRO A 38 5.70 -2.43 9.69
CA PRO A 38 7.07 -2.12 10.09
C PRO A 38 7.59 -0.98 9.22
N GLU A 39 8.51 -0.22 9.77
CA GLU A 39 8.98 0.99 9.10
C GLU A 39 9.43 0.78 7.67
N LYS A 40 10.19 -0.27 7.42
CA LYS A 40 10.68 -0.52 6.07
C LYS A 40 9.53 -0.78 5.10
N GLN A 41 8.53 -1.52 5.56
CA GLN A 41 7.38 -1.80 4.70
C GLN A 41 6.57 -0.53 4.43
N GLN A 42 6.47 0.35 5.42
CA GLN A 42 5.79 1.61 5.22
C GLN A 42 6.50 2.42 4.14
N LEU A 43 7.82 2.51 4.23
CA LEU A 43 8.60 3.29 3.28
C LEU A 43 8.48 2.73 1.88
N VAL A 44 8.61 1.42 1.73
CA VAL A 44 8.52 0.80 0.42
C VAL A 44 7.11 0.98 -0.15
N PHE A 45 6.10 0.81 0.68
CA PHE A 45 4.74 0.95 0.20
C PHE A 45 4.48 2.38 -0.28
N ASN A 46 4.88 3.36 0.52
CA ASN A 46 4.65 4.75 0.14
C ASN A 46 5.41 5.13 -1.12
N MET A 47 6.64 4.69 -1.25
CA MET A 47 7.44 5.01 -2.41
C MET A 47 6.90 4.35 -3.67
N LYS A 48 6.46 3.11 -3.55
CA LYS A 48 5.98 2.40 -4.72
C LYS A 48 4.57 2.84 -5.11
N TYR A 49 3.71 2.95 -4.12
CA TYR A 49 2.32 3.22 -4.41
C TYR A 49 1.99 4.69 -4.64
N PHE A 50 2.40 5.54 -3.73
CA PHE A 50 2.06 6.95 -3.85
C PHE A 50 3.04 7.75 -4.70
N GLU A 51 4.34 7.46 -4.60
CA GLU A 51 5.31 8.18 -5.38
C GLU A 51 5.61 7.50 -6.71
N GLU A 52 5.11 6.30 -6.90
CA GLU A 52 5.24 5.56 -8.15
C GLU A 52 6.67 5.37 -8.60
N LEU A 53 7.57 5.18 -7.66
CA LEU A 53 8.96 4.94 -7.98
C LEU A 53 9.16 3.51 -8.46
N LYS A 54 10.19 3.33 -9.28
CA LYS A 54 10.54 1.99 -9.71
C LYS A 54 11.34 1.32 -8.60
N TYR A 55 11.30 0.00 -8.56
CA TYR A 55 12.03 -0.71 -7.51
C TYR A 55 13.51 -0.38 -7.52
N ARG A 56 14.09 -0.14 -8.68
CA ARG A 56 15.50 0.25 -8.75
C ARG A 56 15.74 1.57 -8.04
N GLU A 57 14.81 2.49 -8.20
CA GLU A 57 14.93 3.79 -7.57
C GLU A 57 14.78 3.67 -6.05
N ILE A 58 13.86 2.82 -5.62
CA ILE A 58 13.68 2.58 -4.21
C ILE A 58 14.93 1.94 -3.62
N ALA A 59 15.54 1.01 -4.38
CA ALA A 59 16.76 0.36 -3.93
C ALA A 59 17.88 1.38 -3.75
N GLU A 60 17.94 2.37 -4.61
CA GLU A 60 18.96 3.41 -4.47
C GLU A 60 18.75 4.24 -3.21
N ILE A 61 17.52 4.45 -2.84
CA ILE A 61 17.22 5.24 -1.67
C ILE A 61 17.34 4.45 -0.38
N LEU A 62 16.74 3.28 -0.35
CA LEU A 62 16.70 2.49 0.87
C LEU A 62 17.74 1.39 0.98
N GLY A 63 18.36 1.05 -0.12
CA GLY A 63 19.29 -0.07 -0.15
C GLY A 63 18.54 -1.37 -0.36
N GLY A 64 19.26 -2.44 -0.43
CA GLY A 64 18.67 -3.76 -0.62
C GLY A 64 18.51 -4.12 -2.08
N SER A 65 18.02 -5.30 -2.33
CA SER A 65 17.84 -5.79 -3.69
C SER A 65 16.43 -5.54 -4.15
N VAL A 66 16.25 -5.51 -5.45
CA VAL A 66 14.92 -5.37 -6.04
C VAL A 66 14.02 -6.50 -5.55
N GLY A 67 14.57 -7.72 -5.47
CA GLY A 67 13.77 -8.85 -5.02
C GLY A 67 13.27 -8.69 -3.60
N SER A 68 14.13 -8.21 -2.70
CA SER A 68 13.68 -8.03 -1.33
C SER A 68 12.68 -6.89 -1.21
N LEU A 69 12.80 -5.87 -2.05
CA LEU A 69 11.84 -4.78 -2.04
C LEU A 69 10.48 -5.22 -2.57
N LYS A 70 10.48 -6.07 -3.59
CA LYS A 70 9.23 -6.64 -4.09
C LYS A 70 8.56 -7.46 -3.00
N ALA A 71 9.34 -8.24 -2.24
CA ALA A 71 8.78 -9.03 -1.16
C ALA A 71 8.22 -8.13 -0.07
N SER A 72 8.93 -7.06 0.27
CA SER A 72 8.44 -6.10 1.27
C SER A 72 7.13 -5.46 0.83
N TYR A 73 7.06 -5.08 -0.43
CA TYR A 73 5.86 -4.46 -0.94
C TYR A 73 4.69 -5.45 -0.93
N HIS A 74 4.96 -6.69 -1.32
CA HIS A 74 3.93 -7.73 -1.30
C HIS A 74 3.41 -7.95 0.12
N HIS A 75 4.31 -8.04 1.09
CA HIS A 75 3.90 -8.23 2.48
C HIS A 75 3.10 -7.04 2.98
N ALA A 76 3.50 -5.83 2.59
CA ALA A 76 2.77 -4.64 2.97
C ALA A 76 1.36 -4.67 2.40
N GLN A 77 1.24 -5.04 1.11
CA GLN A 77 -0.06 -5.11 0.48
C GLN A 77 -0.97 -6.11 1.18
N LYS A 78 -0.42 -7.27 1.55
CA LYS A 78 -1.21 -8.29 2.22
C LYS A 78 -1.69 -7.82 3.58
N LYS A 79 -0.85 -7.15 4.32
CA LYS A 79 -1.24 -6.66 5.63
C LYS A 79 -2.29 -5.56 5.52
N ILE A 80 -2.13 -4.68 4.55
CA ILE A 80 -3.09 -3.61 4.33
C ILE A 80 -4.43 -4.20 3.92
N GLU A 81 -4.40 -5.19 3.02
CA GLU A 81 -5.60 -5.84 2.56
C GLU A 81 -6.36 -6.47 3.73
N ALA A 82 -5.63 -7.17 4.59
CA ALA A 82 -6.25 -7.80 5.75
C ALA A 82 -6.87 -6.75 6.68
N HIS A 83 -6.19 -5.65 6.85
CA HIS A 83 -6.68 -4.60 7.72
C HIS A 83 -7.95 -3.96 7.16
N LEU A 84 -7.99 -3.76 5.85
CA LEU A 84 -9.16 -3.15 5.22
C LEU A 84 -10.35 -4.08 5.18
N THR A 85 -10.10 -5.38 5.01
CA THR A 85 -11.22 -6.31 4.88
C THR A 85 -11.73 -6.81 6.23
N ASN A 86 -10.94 -6.70 7.26
CA ASN A 86 -11.37 -7.12 8.51
C ASN A 86 -11.86 -6.03 9.31
N ASN A 87 -12.34 -5.08 8.90
CA ASN A 87 -12.63 -4.03 9.54
C ASN A 87 -13.59 -4.10 10.51
N ASP A 88 -13.51 -4.27 11.43
CA ASP A 88 -14.41 -4.18 12.36
C ASP A 88 -14.10 -3.40 13.33
#